data_790a4400de4c1efea6f5a3f97f8e54cf
#
_entry.id   790a4400de4c1efea6f5a3f97f8e54cf
#
_cell.length_a   1.000
_cell.length_b   1.000
_cell.length_c   1.000
_cell.angle_alpha   90.00
_cell.angle_beta   90.00
_cell.angle_gamma   90.00
#
_symmetry.space_group_name_H-M   'P 1'
#
loop_
_entity.id
_entity.type
_entity.pdbx_description
1 polymer ?
#
loop_
_entity_poly.entity_id
_entity_poly.type
_entity_poly.pdbx_seq_one_letter_code
_entity_poly.pdbx_strand_id
1 'polypeptide(L)'
;MARRRRKYEEFEDDDGTLLRYAYHPNGGGLVSSKATVHPTASVGPAAYVDPGARVGERARLDQRAWVDRGAVVAAEAVVGANTHIGAGAVIGRGARVRDGAVVAAGTKVPDHGVVEPDTVFTVEEASGYGTAA
;
A
#
# COMPACT_ATOMS: atom_id res chain seq x y z
N MET A 1 13.72 33.86 6.24
CA MET A 1 13.63 33.34 4.89
C MET A 1 12.95 32.00 4.87
N ALA A 2 12.00 31.83 3.98
CA ALA A 2 11.25 30.58 3.91
C ALA A 2 12.10 29.49 3.27
N ARG A 3 12.10 28.33 3.88
CA ARG A 3 12.79 27.19 3.31
C ARG A 3 11.90 26.54 2.27
N ARG A 4 12.47 26.23 1.12
CA ARG A 4 11.72 25.56 0.07
C ARG A 4 11.45 24.12 0.50
N ARG A 5 10.20 23.69 0.38
CA ARG A 5 9.84 22.32 0.69
C ARG A 5 10.36 21.40 -0.41
N ARG A 6 10.91 20.27 -0.03
CA ARG A 6 11.30 19.26 -0.98
C ARG A 6 10.09 18.71 -1.69
N LYS A 7 10.22 18.44 -2.98
CA LYS A 7 9.14 17.86 -3.75
C LYS A 7 9.24 16.34 -3.84
N TYR A 8 10.40 15.78 -3.59
CA TYR A 8 10.60 14.34 -3.69
C TYR A 8 11.77 13.93 -2.83
N GLU A 9 11.86 12.62 -2.58
CA GLU A 9 12.97 12.00 -1.90
C GLU A 9 13.61 10.98 -2.83
N GLU A 10 14.91 10.73 -2.64
CA GLU A 10 15.62 9.74 -3.42
C GLU A 10 16.27 8.74 -2.51
N PHE A 11 16.17 7.47 -2.87
CA PHE A 11 16.75 6.37 -2.12
C PHE A 11 17.49 5.47 -3.09
N GLU A 12 18.51 4.79 -2.58
CA GLU A 12 19.26 3.82 -3.37
C GLU A 12 18.89 2.43 -2.89
N ASP A 13 18.48 1.55 -3.79
CA ASP A 13 18.14 0.20 -3.37
C ASP A 13 19.38 -0.70 -3.36
N ASP A 14 19.19 -1.99 -3.07
CA ASP A 14 20.29 -2.92 -2.85
C ASP A 14 21.20 -3.09 -4.05
N ASP A 15 20.69 -2.89 -5.25
CA ASP A 15 21.49 -3.06 -6.46
C ASP A 15 22.01 -1.72 -7.00
N GLY A 16 21.89 -0.66 -6.22
CA GLY A 16 22.39 0.65 -6.60
C GLY A 16 21.45 1.48 -7.45
N THR A 17 20.26 0.98 -7.71
CA THR A 17 19.27 1.75 -8.48
C THR A 17 18.74 2.91 -7.64
N LEU A 18 18.69 4.08 -8.25
CA LEU A 18 18.17 5.26 -7.56
C LEU A 18 16.65 5.29 -7.69
N LEU A 19 15.98 5.30 -6.54
CA LEU A 19 14.52 5.34 -6.48
C LEU A 19 14.08 6.73 -6.08
N ARG A 20 13.13 7.28 -6.82
CA ARG A 20 12.61 8.62 -6.54
C ARG A 20 11.17 8.52 -6.08
N TYR A 21 10.86 9.20 -4.99
CA TYR A 21 9.52 9.25 -4.42
C TYR A 21 9.06 10.69 -4.34
N ALA A 22 7.83 10.94 -4.76
CA ALA A 22 7.24 12.28 -4.65
C ALA A 22 6.21 12.28 -3.53
N TYR A 23 6.05 13.42 -2.90
CA TYR A 23 4.99 13.58 -1.90
C TYR A 23 3.65 13.69 -2.61
N HIS A 24 2.71 12.84 -2.22
CA HIS A 24 1.38 12.86 -2.83
C HIS A 24 0.61 14.07 -2.33
N PRO A 25 -0.03 14.84 -3.20
CA PRO A 25 -0.73 16.05 -2.78
C PRO A 25 -1.88 15.79 -1.81
N ASN A 26 -2.50 14.61 -1.88
CA ASN A 26 -3.59 14.28 -0.98
C ASN A 26 -3.06 13.38 0.13
N GLY A 27 -2.59 13.99 1.23
CA GLY A 27 -2.14 13.27 2.41
C GLY A 27 -0.65 13.37 2.70
N GLY A 28 0.18 13.64 1.73
CA GLY A 28 1.61 13.87 1.95
C GLY A 28 2.49 12.65 2.04
N GLY A 29 1.96 11.45 1.78
CA GLY A 29 2.78 10.25 1.76
C GLY A 29 3.66 10.19 0.53
N LEU A 30 4.60 9.26 0.53
CA LEU A 30 5.61 9.15 -0.51
C LEU A 30 5.23 8.09 -1.56
N VAL A 31 5.19 8.50 -2.81
CA VAL A 31 4.80 7.64 -3.92
C VAL A 31 5.97 7.53 -4.90
N SER A 32 6.37 6.30 -5.20
CA SER A 32 7.44 6.05 -6.17
C SER A 32 7.07 6.62 -7.54
N SER A 33 8.06 7.16 -8.24
CA SER A 33 7.84 7.62 -9.61
C SER A 33 7.42 6.49 -10.53
N LYS A 34 7.61 5.25 -10.11
CA LYS A 34 7.22 4.06 -10.88
C LYS A 34 5.93 3.43 -10.36
N ALA A 35 5.22 4.10 -9.47
CA ALA A 35 3.92 3.65 -8.98
C ALA A 35 2.83 4.49 -9.60
N THR A 36 1.62 3.97 -9.57
CA THR A 36 0.45 4.69 -10.09
C THR A 36 -0.55 4.88 -8.96
N VAL A 37 -0.84 6.12 -8.62
CA VAL A 37 -1.82 6.43 -7.58
C VAL A 37 -2.85 7.36 -8.19
N HIS A 38 -4.11 6.95 -8.10
CA HIS A 38 -5.19 7.77 -8.66
C HIS A 38 -5.24 9.11 -7.92
N PRO A 39 -5.50 10.22 -8.63
CA PRO A 39 -5.53 11.54 -7.98
C PRO A 39 -6.52 11.65 -6.82
N THR A 40 -7.60 10.87 -6.83
CA THR A 40 -8.59 10.92 -5.75
C THR A 40 -8.22 10.06 -4.56
N ALA A 41 -7.18 9.23 -4.68
CA ALA A 41 -6.74 8.41 -3.55
C ALA A 41 -5.97 9.28 -2.55
N SER A 42 -5.99 8.88 -1.28
CA SER A 42 -5.19 9.58 -0.28
C SER A 42 -4.07 8.67 0.21
N VAL A 43 -2.91 9.27 0.42
CA VAL A 43 -1.72 8.58 0.92
C VAL A 43 -1.25 9.35 2.14
N GLY A 44 -1.48 8.79 3.31
CA GLY A 44 -1.24 9.50 4.56
C GLY A 44 0.23 9.75 4.86
N PRO A 45 0.49 10.54 5.91
CA PRO A 45 1.87 10.90 6.25
C PRO A 45 2.73 9.68 6.52
N ALA A 46 3.94 9.70 6.00
CA ALA A 46 4.92 8.62 6.17
C ALA A 46 4.48 7.29 5.58
N ALA A 47 3.39 7.25 4.81
CA ALA A 47 3.04 6.06 4.03
C ALA A 47 3.92 6.01 2.79
N TYR A 48 4.18 4.80 2.30
CA TYR A 48 5.00 4.60 1.12
C TYR A 48 4.28 3.74 0.10
N VAL A 49 4.37 4.14 -1.17
CA VAL A 49 3.87 3.35 -2.28
C VAL A 49 5.07 3.05 -3.17
N ASP A 50 5.47 1.78 -3.21
CA ASP A 50 6.71 1.36 -3.86
C ASP A 50 6.58 1.15 -5.37
N PRO A 51 7.71 0.97 -6.07
CA PRO A 51 7.67 0.84 -7.54
C PRO A 51 6.73 -0.24 -8.01
N GLY A 52 5.98 0.05 -9.08
CA GLY A 52 5.06 -0.89 -9.68
C GLY A 52 3.74 -1.05 -8.97
N ALA A 53 3.60 -0.48 -7.78
CA ALA A 53 2.35 -0.59 -7.04
C ALA A 53 1.29 0.31 -7.66
N ARG A 54 0.03 -0.03 -7.42
CA ARG A 54 -1.10 0.72 -7.95
C ARG A 54 -2.12 0.97 -6.85
N VAL A 55 -2.59 2.20 -6.77
CA VAL A 55 -3.62 2.58 -5.80
C VAL A 55 -4.77 3.20 -6.57
N GLY A 56 -5.94 2.62 -6.43
CA GLY A 56 -7.10 2.97 -7.23
C GLY A 56 -7.87 4.17 -6.72
N GLU A 57 -8.93 4.46 -7.44
CA GLU A 57 -9.78 5.61 -7.22
C GLU A 57 -10.37 5.58 -5.81
N ARG A 58 -10.27 6.69 -5.10
CA ARG A 58 -10.81 6.87 -3.75
C ARG A 58 -10.31 5.86 -2.71
N ALA A 59 -9.24 5.17 -3.01
CA ALA A 59 -8.59 4.33 -2.02
C ALA A 59 -7.92 5.20 -0.97
N ARG A 60 -7.76 4.66 0.22
CA ARG A 60 -7.19 5.42 1.32
C ARG A 60 -6.10 4.63 2.02
N LEU A 61 -4.93 5.23 2.09
CA LEU A 61 -3.81 4.66 2.85
C LEU A 61 -3.57 5.57 4.05
N ASP A 62 -3.67 5.01 5.25
CA ASP A 62 -3.46 5.79 6.45
C ASP A 62 -1.97 5.96 6.74
N GLN A 63 -1.66 6.69 7.80
CA GLN A 63 -0.27 7.00 8.11
C GLN A 63 0.58 5.74 8.25
N ARG A 64 1.78 5.82 7.73
CA ARG A 64 2.76 4.73 7.82
C ARG A 64 2.31 3.42 7.20
N ALA A 65 1.31 3.44 6.34
CA ALA A 65 0.98 2.26 5.54
C ALA A 65 2.07 2.07 4.49
N TRP A 66 2.41 0.83 4.22
CA TRP A 66 3.43 0.50 3.25
C TRP A 66 2.84 -0.41 2.18
N VAL A 67 2.78 0.07 0.95
CA VAL A 67 2.32 -0.70 -0.20
C VAL A 67 3.56 -1.11 -0.98
N ASP A 68 3.92 -2.37 -0.87
CA ASP A 68 5.18 -2.90 -1.40
C ASP A 68 5.14 -3.02 -2.92
N ARG A 69 6.25 -3.42 -3.51
CA ARG A 69 6.43 -3.46 -4.96
C ARG A 69 5.34 -4.28 -5.64
N GLY A 70 4.76 -3.71 -6.69
CA GLY A 70 3.78 -4.41 -7.50
C GLY A 70 2.45 -4.71 -6.84
N ALA A 71 2.26 -4.29 -5.60
CA ALA A 71 0.99 -4.53 -4.91
C ALA A 71 -0.11 -3.64 -5.50
N VAL A 72 -1.35 -4.07 -5.37
CA VAL A 72 -2.49 -3.35 -5.90
C VAL A 72 -3.49 -3.09 -4.78
N VAL A 73 -3.86 -1.84 -4.60
CA VAL A 73 -4.94 -1.45 -3.71
C VAL A 73 -6.06 -0.95 -4.61
N ALA A 74 -7.13 -1.71 -4.69
CA ALA A 74 -8.22 -1.41 -5.62
C ALA A 74 -9.04 -0.21 -5.15
N ALA A 75 -9.94 0.23 -6.01
CA ALA A 75 -10.76 1.40 -5.73
C ALA A 75 -11.50 1.26 -4.40
N GLU A 76 -11.57 2.34 -3.66
CA GLU A 76 -12.34 2.45 -2.42
C GLU A 76 -11.87 1.56 -1.27
N ALA A 77 -10.75 0.87 -1.44
CA ALA A 77 -10.19 0.09 -0.35
C ALA A 77 -9.56 1.01 0.69
N VAL A 78 -9.57 0.57 1.94
CA VAL A 78 -9.00 1.35 3.04
C VAL A 78 -7.90 0.52 3.68
N VAL A 79 -6.70 1.08 3.71
CA VAL A 79 -5.53 0.43 4.30
C VAL A 79 -5.16 1.23 5.55
N GLY A 80 -5.29 0.61 6.70
CA GLY A 80 -5.10 1.28 7.98
C GLY A 80 -3.66 1.65 8.28
N ALA A 81 -3.49 2.29 9.42
CA ALA A 81 -2.17 2.79 9.84
C ALA A 81 -1.23 1.65 10.16
N ASN A 82 0.05 1.85 9.86
CA ASN A 82 1.11 0.89 10.21
C ASN A 82 0.88 -0.50 9.62
N THR A 83 0.27 -0.55 8.43
CA THR A 83 0.03 -1.82 7.73
C THR A 83 1.11 -2.04 6.70
N HIS A 84 1.31 -3.31 6.33
CA HIS A 84 2.22 -3.66 5.26
C HIS A 84 1.47 -4.53 4.24
N ILE A 85 1.32 -4.01 3.05
CA ILE A 85 0.74 -4.76 1.94
C ILE A 85 1.89 -5.33 1.15
N GLY A 86 2.10 -6.64 1.26
CA GLY A 86 3.29 -7.29 0.71
C GLY A 86 3.39 -7.20 -0.80
N ALA A 87 4.59 -7.46 -1.31
CA ALA A 87 4.86 -7.36 -2.74
C ALA A 87 3.89 -8.21 -3.54
N GLY A 88 3.30 -7.63 -4.58
CA GLY A 88 2.38 -8.34 -5.46
C GLY A 88 1.05 -8.68 -4.86
N ALA A 89 0.78 -8.30 -3.61
CA ALA A 89 -0.51 -8.56 -3.00
C ALA A 89 -1.59 -7.69 -3.63
N VAL A 90 -2.83 -8.15 -3.57
CA VAL A 90 -3.96 -7.42 -4.14
C VAL A 90 -5.01 -7.21 -3.06
N ILE A 91 -5.34 -5.96 -2.82
CA ILE A 91 -6.41 -5.60 -1.90
C ILE A 91 -7.62 -5.25 -2.74
N GLY A 92 -8.68 -6.03 -2.61
CA GLY A 92 -9.86 -5.91 -3.46
C GLY A 92 -10.63 -4.63 -3.24
N ARG A 93 -11.56 -4.38 -4.14
CA ARG A 93 -12.36 -3.16 -4.10
C ARG A 93 -13.15 -3.07 -2.80
N GLY A 94 -13.08 -1.92 -2.15
CA GLY A 94 -13.82 -1.69 -0.91
C GLY A 94 -13.37 -2.53 0.28
N ALA A 95 -12.27 -3.29 0.12
CA ALA A 95 -11.75 -4.09 1.22
C ALA A 95 -11.13 -3.19 2.29
N ARG A 96 -11.04 -3.70 3.50
CA ARG A 96 -10.47 -2.95 4.62
C ARG A 96 -9.38 -3.76 5.28
N VAL A 97 -8.18 -3.20 5.31
CA VAL A 97 -7.06 -3.78 6.03
C VAL A 97 -6.87 -2.91 7.25
N ARG A 98 -7.10 -3.50 8.42
CA ARG A 98 -7.12 -2.71 9.63
C ARG A 98 -5.72 -2.47 10.18
N ASP A 99 -5.62 -1.52 11.12
CA ASP A 99 -4.34 -1.03 11.63
C ASP A 99 -3.43 -2.17 12.06
N GLY A 100 -2.15 -2.05 11.72
CA GLY A 100 -1.14 -3.00 12.16
C GLY A 100 -1.14 -4.34 11.43
N ALA A 101 -2.06 -4.57 10.51
CA ALA A 101 -2.12 -5.85 9.81
C ALA A 101 -1.04 -5.95 8.74
N VAL A 102 -0.69 -7.18 8.40
CA VAL A 102 0.25 -7.46 7.32
C VAL A 102 -0.46 -8.39 6.33
N VAL A 103 -0.45 -8.02 5.06
CA VAL A 103 -0.94 -8.90 4.00
C VAL A 103 0.29 -9.46 3.31
N ALA A 104 0.44 -10.77 3.36
CA ALA A 104 1.64 -11.42 2.84
C ALA A 104 1.78 -11.22 1.33
N ALA A 105 3.00 -11.29 0.84
CA ALA A 105 3.27 -11.11 -0.58
C ALA A 105 2.43 -12.08 -1.41
N GLY A 106 1.90 -11.59 -2.52
CA GLY A 106 1.14 -12.41 -3.46
C GLY A 106 -0.25 -12.81 -3.00
N THR A 107 -0.68 -12.35 -1.84
CA THR A 107 -1.98 -12.73 -1.28
C THR A 107 -3.06 -11.78 -1.78
N LYS A 108 -4.24 -12.32 -2.01
CA LYS A 108 -5.37 -11.51 -2.45
C LYS A 108 -6.42 -11.41 -1.35
N VAL A 109 -6.75 -10.18 -0.96
CA VAL A 109 -7.89 -9.91 -0.08
C VAL A 109 -9.08 -9.65 -1.00
N PRO A 110 -10.17 -10.40 -0.85
CA PRO A 110 -11.30 -10.25 -1.77
C PRO A 110 -11.99 -8.90 -1.63
N ASP A 111 -12.80 -8.56 -2.62
CA ASP A 111 -13.58 -7.32 -2.57
C ASP A 111 -14.40 -7.29 -1.30
N HIS A 112 -14.40 -6.15 -0.65
CA HIS A 112 -15.12 -5.91 0.61
C HIS A 112 -14.67 -6.79 1.77
N GLY A 113 -13.56 -7.52 1.60
CA GLY A 113 -13.00 -8.33 2.67
C GLY A 113 -12.42 -7.46 3.77
N VAL A 114 -12.28 -8.05 4.95
CA VAL A 114 -11.73 -7.34 6.10
C VAL A 114 -10.57 -8.15 6.66
N VAL A 115 -9.43 -7.49 6.86
CA VAL A 115 -8.29 -8.08 7.55
C VAL A 115 -8.23 -7.45 8.93
N GLU A 116 -8.29 -8.28 9.96
CA GLU A 116 -8.35 -7.81 11.33
C GLU A 116 -7.07 -7.10 11.76
N PRO A 117 -7.16 -6.21 12.77
CA PRO A 117 -5.96 -5.50 13.23
C PRO A 117 -4.88 -6.46 13.72
N ASP A 118 -3.63 -6.07 13.48
CA ASP A 118 -2.45 -6.76 14.03
C ASP A 118 -2.39 -8.25 13.68
N THR A 119 -2.95 -8.63 12.52
CA THR A 119 -2.91 -10.01 12.05
C THR A 119 -2.10 -10.10 10.78
N VAL A 120 -1.71 -11.33 10.43
CA VAL A 120 -1.04 -11.61 9.17
C VAL A 120 -2.00 -12.40 8.30
N PHE A 121 -2.34 -11.85 7.15
CA PHE A 121 -3.24 -12.50 6.20
C PHE A 121 -2.38 -13.15 5.12
N THR A 122 -2.49 -14.47 4.98
CA THR A 122 -1.62 -15.21 4.05
C THR A 122 -2.41 -16.07 3.10
N VAL A 123 -1.77 -16.39 1.99
CA VAL A 123 -2.34 -17.32 1.00
C VAL A 123 -2.59 -18.67 1.63
N GLU A 124 -1.70 -19.10 2.49
CA GLU A 124 -1.80 -20.41 3.12
C GLU A 124 -3.05 -20.57 3.93
N GLU A 125 -3.41 -19.54 4.68
CA GLU A 125 -4.64 -19.60 5.45
C GLU A 125 -5.85 -19.74 4.54
N ALA A 126 -5.91 -18.92 3.50
CA ALA A 126 -7.00 -18.97 2.55
C ALA A 126 -7.05 -20.32 1.86
N SER A 127 -5.89 -20.82 1.49
CA SER A 127 -5.76 -22.13 0.85
C SER A 127 -6.15 -23.25 1.79
N GLY A 128 -5.74 -23.12 3.04
CA GLY A 128 -6.01 -24.12 4.05
C GLY A 128 -7.49 -24.37 4.21
N TYR A 129 -8.26 -23.33 4.18
CA TYR A 129 -9.72 -23.51 4.26
C TYR A 129 -10.26 -24.15 3.02
N GLY A 130 -9.75 -23.71 1.87
CA GLY A 130 -10.18 -24.29 0.62
C GLY A 130 -9.88 -25.76 0.56
N THR A 131 -8.73 -26.15 1.06
CA THR A 131 -8.35 -27.55 1.04
C THR A 131 -9.07 -28.35 2.07
N ALA A 132 -9.35 -27.74 3.18
CA ALA A 132 -10.11 -28.44 4.21
C ALA A 132 -11.50 -28.78 3.73
N ALA A 133 -11.95 -28.05 2.81
CA ALA A 133 -13.27 -28.26 2.24
C ALA A 133 -13.29 -29.48 1.37
#